data_d1a86e5a9f20b9f9f195f3b755485e17
#
_entry.id   d1a86e5a9f20b9f9f195f3b755485e17
#
_cell.length_a   1.000
_cell.length_b   1.000
_cell.length_c   1.000
_cell.angle_alpha   90.00
_cell.angle_beta   90.00
_cell.angle_gamma   90.00
#
_symmetry.space_group_name_H-M   'P 1'
#
loop_
_entity.id
_entity.type
_entity.pdbx_description
1 polymer ?
#
loop_
_entity_poly.entity_id
_entity_poly.type
_entity_poly.pdbx_seq_one_letter_code
_entity_poly.pdbx_strand_id
1 'polypeptide(L)'
;MSSALTAVPQPEQAAANNEMPSEGGSKIGRRDERAHPLSREAQGTSLNSFTIFFMGLFHAGAILAFFFFTWKALAIAAGLWFVSICIGIGVGYHRLLTHRGYKTSKALEYFLAVCGTLALEGGPLYWVVNHRIHHQLADQHGDPHTPREGGWWSHAGWVLHGRGLDGQTAFFSKYAPDLMKDRFLMMLSKYHWVPLVVLAVALLVAGGWPWVLWGVFFRVTFGLHATWFVNSATHMWGSRRFATRDDSRNLWWVALLTGGEGWHNNHHAHPVSARHGLAWYELDVNYYCIWAMGKLGLVRQISVAKLRPGA
;
A
#
# COMPACT_ATOMS: atom_id res chain seq x y z
N MET A 1 -1.12 68.00 20.84
CA MET A 1 0.11 67.74 20.06
C MET A 1 -0.21 66.64 19.03
N SER A 2 -0.34 67.11 17.80
CA SER A 2 -0.73 66.35 16.61
C SER A 2 0.50 65.61 16.11
N SER A 3 0.34 64.32 15.77
CA SER A 3 1.32 63.53 15.00
C SER A 3 0.64 62.95 13.77
N ALA A 4 1.08 63.47 12.63
CA ALA A 4 0.57 63.14 11.31
C ALA A 4 0.98 61.74 10.84
N LEU A 5 0.01 60.99 10.30
CA LEU A 5 0.25 59.80 9.52
C LEU A 5 0.55 60.18 8.07
N THR A 6 1.74 59.88 7.61
CA THR A 6 2.16 60.04 6.20
C THR A 6 1.68 58.83 5.39
N ALA A 7 0.86 59.10 4.37
CA ALA A 7 0.41 58.13 3.39
C ALA A 7 1.53 57.84 2.36
N VAL A 8 1.70 56.55 2.02
CA VAL A 8 2.57 56.08 0.95
C VAL A 8 1.79 56.08 -0.37
N PRO A 9 2.30 56.68 -1.46
CA PRO A 9 1.60 56.70 -2.74
C PRO A 9 1.72 55.36 -3.48
N GLN A 10 0.61 54.98 -4.14
CA GLN A 10 0.54 53.87 -5.07
C GLN A 10 1.13 54.27 -6.45
N PRO A 11 1.79 53.37 -7.17
CA PRO A 11 2.27 53.69 -8.52
C PRO A 11 1.14 53.56 -9.56
N GLU A 12 1.10 54.57 -10.40
CA GLU A 12 0.21 54.83 -11.53
C GLU A 12 0.43 53.81 -12.65
N GLN A 13 -0.68 53.32 -13.24
CA GLN A 13 -0.69 52.44 -14.42
C GLN A 13 -0.32 53.29 -15.65
N ALA A 14 0.84 53.03 -16.24
CA ALA A 14 1.19 53.54 -17.57
C ALA A 14 0.87 52.43 -18.59
N ALA A 15 -0.16 52.69 -19.42
CA ALA A 15 -0.43 51.93 -20.61
C ALA A 15 0.62 52.25 -21.68
N ALA A 16 1.38 51.26 -22.10
CA ALA A 16 2.23 51.35 -23.30
C ALA A 16 1.90 50.20 -24.22
N ASN A 17 1.24 50.50 -25.31
CA ASN A 17 1.13 49.64 -26.48
C ASN A 17 2.52 49.32 -27.01
N ASN A 18 2.88 48.05 -27.05
CA ASN A 18 3.98 47.58 -27.89
C ASN A 18 3.53 46.29 -28.58
N GLU A 19 3.28 46.39 -29.86
CA GLU A 19 3.15 45.28 -30.81
C GLU A 19 4.45 44.49 -30.78
N MET A 20 4.37 43.21 -30.45
CA MET A 20 5.49 42.28 -30.54
C MET A 20 5.47 41.55 -31.89
N PRO A 21 6.62 41.38 -32.53
CA PRO A 21 6.72 40.65 -33.79
C PRO A 21 6.47 39.15 -33.56
N SER A 22 5.65 38.57 -34.42
CA SER A 22 5.55 37.13 -34.59
C SER A 22 6.82 36.61 -35.20
N GLU A 23 7.64 35.86 -34.44
CA GLU A 23 8.50 34.82 -35.00
C GLU A 23 9.19 34.02 -33.87
N GLY A 24 9.21 32.71 -34.00
CA GLY A 24 10.03 31.83 -33.18
C GLY A 24 9.22 30.92 -32.25
N GLY A 25 8.41 30.04 -32.81
CA GLY A 25 7.89 28.88 -32.07
C GLY A 25 9.05 28.05 -31.49
N SER A 26 9.47 28.40 -30.29
CA SER A 26 10.29 27.53 -29.48
C SER A 26 9.51 26.24 -29.28
N LYS A 27 9.91 25.18 -29.96
CA LYS A 27 9.57 23.81 -29.64
C LYS A 27 10.11 23.54 -28.24
N ILE A 28 9.36 23.96 -27.21
CA ILE A 28 9.51 23.38 -25.87
C ILE A 28 9.30 21.90 -26.10
N GLY A 29 10.39 21.14 -26.02
CA GLY A 29 10.40 19.70 -26.28
C GLY A 29 9.25 19.06 -25.53
N ARG A 30 8.34 18.39 -26.25
CA ARG A 30 7.40 17.46 -25.68
C ARG A 30 8.24 16.55 -24.77
N ARG A 31 8.12 16.72 -23.45
CA ARG A 31 8.55 15.68 -22.53
C ARG A 31 7.91 14.43 -23.07
N ASP A 32 8.75 13.45 -23.38
CA ASP A 32 8.36 12.14 -23.86
C ASP A 32 7.26 11.58 -22.93
N GLU A 33 6.01 11.76 -23.34
CA GLU A 33 4.79 11.31 -22.62
C GLU A 33 4.66 9.79 -22.77
N ARG A 34 5.76 9.05 -22.61
CA ARG A 34 5.66 7.61 -22.47
C ARG A 34 4.89 7.35 -21.20
N ALA A 35 3.74 6.71 -21.36
CA ALA A 35 2.89 6.31 -20.24
C ALA A 35 3.73 5.65 -19.15
N HIS A 36 3.51 6.04 -17.89
CA HIS A 36 4.23 5.41 -16.77
C HIS A 36 3.99 3.89 -16.83
N PRO A 37 5.01 3.03 -16.78
CA PRO A 37 4.87 1.58 -17.04
C PRO A 37 3.85 0.86 -16.16
N LEU A 38 3.47 1.43 -15.03
CA LEU A 38 2.44 0.88 -14.14
C LEU A 38 1.06 1.52 -14.35
N SER A 39 0.92 2.53 -15.22
CA SER A 39 -0.40 3.08 -15.57
C SER A 39 -1.23 2.03 -16.30
N ARG A 40 -2.56 2.13 -16.20
CA ARG A 40 -3.48 1.26 -16.92
C ARG A 40 -3.23 1.25 -18.42
N GLU A 41 -2.94 2.41 -18.99
CA GLU A 41 -2.61 2.57 -20.41
C GLU A 41 -1.38 1.74 -20.83
N ALA A 42 -0.31 1.78 -20.03
CA ALA A 42 0.92 1.02 -20.31
C ALA A 42 0.76 -0.49 -20.08
N GLN A 43 -0.08 -0.89 -19.13
CA GLN A 43 -0.37 -2.30 -18.85
C GLN A 43 -1.25 -2.93 -19.93
N GLY A 44 -2.01 -2.11 -20.69
CA GLY A 44 -2.86 -2.57 -21.77
C GLY A 44 -4.12 -3.28 -21.30
N THR A 45 -4.87 -3.85 -22.26
CA THR A 45 -6.15 -4.51 -22.02
C THR A 45 -6.04 -6.03 -21.90
N SER A 46 -4.86 -6.61 -22.17
CA SER A 46 -4.68 -8.06 -22.11
C SER A 46 -4.62 -8.56 -20.67
N LEU A 47 -5.40 -9.60 -20.39
CA LEU A 47 -5.39 -10.26 -19.09
C LEU A 47 -4.16 -11.17 -18.95
N ASN A 48 -3.59 -11.23 -17.76
CA ASN A 48 -2.51 -12.16 -17.43
C ASN A 48 -3.11 -13.54 -17.10
N SER A 49 -2.98 -14.48 -18.03
CA SER A 49 -3.58 -15.83 -17.89
C SER A 49 -3.05 -16.58 -16.68
N PHE A 50 -1.78 -16.42 -16.32
CA PHE A 50 -1.19 -17.02 -15.12
C PHE A 50 -1.86 -16.47 -13.85
N THR A 51 -1.97 -15.16 -13.74
CA THR A 51 -2.63 -14.51 -12.60
C THR A 51 -4.09 -14.93 -12.50
N ILE A 52 -4.83 -14.95 -13.62
CA ILE A 52 -6.24 -15.37 -13.65
C ILE A 52 -6.40 -16.82 -13.19
N PHE A 53 -5.55 -17.72 -13.68
CA PHE A 53 -5.59 -19.11 -13.28
C PHE A 53 -5.44 -19.27 -11.76
N PHE A 54 -4.41 -18.63 -11.18
CA PHE A 54 -4.19 -18.72 -9.73
C PHE A 54 -5.28 -18.01 -8.93
N MET A 55 -5.76 -16.84 -9.37
CA MET A 55 -6.90 -16.18 -8.74
C MET A 55 -8.15 -17.06 -8.75
N GLY A 56 -8.47 -17.67 -9.90
CA GLY A 56 -9.58 -18.63 -10.01
C GLY A 56 -9.41 -19.82 -9.07
N LEU A 57 -8.21 -20.40 -9.02
CA LEU A 57 -7.89 -21.51 -8.13
C LEU A 57 -8.07 -21.14 -6.64
N PHE A 58 -7.57 -19.98 -6.23
CA PHE A 58 -7.70 -19.51 -4.83
C PHE A 58 -9.16 -19.23 -4.47
N HIS A 59 -9.93 -18.60 -5.35
CA HIS A 59 -11.37 -18.36 -5.12
C HIS A 59 -12.17 -19.65 -5.07
N ALA A 60 -11.90 -20.60 -5.97
CA ALA A 60 -12.55 -21.92 -5.94
C ALA A 60 -12.22 -22.67 -4.65
N GLY A 61 -10.94 -22.66 -4.22
CA GLY A 61 -10.54 -23.24 -2.95
C GLY A 61 -11.16 -22.54 -1.73
N ALA A 62 -11.32 -21.20 -1.78
CA ALA A 62 -12.00 -20.45 -0.75
C ALA A 62 -13.49 -20.80 -0.64
N ILE A 63 -14.18 -21.01 -1.77
CA ILE A 63 -15.57 -21.49 -1.79
C ILE A 63 -15.64 -22.93 -1.24
N LEU A 64 -14.72 -23.78 -1.67
CA LEU A 64 -14.65 -25.17 -1.21
C LEU A 64 -14.41 -25.26 0.31
N ALA A 65 -13.71 -24.30 0.90
CA ALA A 65 -13.44 -24.26 2.35
C ALA A 65 -14.73 -24.34 3.19
N PHE A 66 -15.83 -23.74 2.74
CA PHE A 66 -17.12 -23.76 3.48
C PHE A 66 -17.72 -25.17 3.62
N PHE A 67 -17.42 -26.08 2.71
CA PHE A 67 -17.85 -27.48 2.78
C PHE A 67 -16.98 -28.33 3.74
N PHE A 68 -15.83 -27.78 4.17
CA PHE A 68 -14.90 -28.40 5.11
C PHE A 68 -14.72 -27.53 6.37
N PHE A 69 -15.81 -26.95 6.85
CA PHE A 69 -15.80 -26.07 8.00
C PHE A 69 -15.51 -26.82 9.29
N THR A 70 -14.58 -26.32 10.06
CA THR A 70 -14.39 -26.64 11.48
C THR A 70 -13.99 -25.39 12.25
N TRP A 71 -14.36 -25.29 13.52
CA TRP A 71 -13.95 -24.16 14.37
C TRP A 71 -12.43 -24.04 14.48
N LYS A 72 -11.71 -25.17 14.47
CA LYS A 72 -10.24 -25.19 14.48
C LYS A 72 -9.68 -24.59 13.17
N ALA A 73 -10.23 -24.96 12.03
CA ALA A 73 -9.80 -24.42 10.73
C ALA A 73 -10.06 -22.91 10.64
N LEU A 74 -11.22 -22.43 11.11
CA LEU A 74 -11.50 -21.00 11.19
C LEU A 74 -10.53 -20.27 12.12
N ALA A 75 -10.22 -20.81 13.29
CA ALA A 75 -9.25 -20.22 14.22
C ALA A 75 -7.83 -20.16 13.61
N ILE A 76 -7.40 -21.20 12.88
CA ILE A 76 -6.15 -21.21 12.13
C ILE A 76 -6.17 -20.11 11.05
N ALA A 77 -7.24 -20.00 10.27
CA ALA A 77 -7.37 -18.96 9.25
C ALA A 77 -7.29 -17.56 9.86
N ALA A 78 -7.98 -17.31 10.96
CA ALA A 78 -7.96 -16.02 11.67
C ALA A 78 -6.56 -15.69 12.23
N GLY A 79 -5.88 -16.65 12.86
CA GLY A 79 -4.53 -16.47 13.37
C GLY A 79 -3.52 -16.19 12.25
N LEU A 80 -3.60 -16.94 11.14
CA LEU A 80 -2.74 -16.74 9.98
C LEU A 80 -3.07 -15.45 9.21
N TRP A 81 -4.35 -15.02 9.20
CA TRP A 81 -4.73 -13.71 8.68
C TRP A 81 -4.05 -12.60 9.49
N PHE A 82 -4.12 -12.67 10.83
CA PHE A 82 -3.42 -11.71 11.68
C PHE A 82 -1.92 -11.68 11.41
N VAL A 83 -1.27 -12.85 11.29
CA VAL A 83 0.16 -12.95 10.99
C VAL A 83 0.49 -12.36 9.61
N SER A 84 -0.28 -12.68 8.57
CA SER A 84 0.03 -12.23 7.21
C SER A 84 -0.36 -10.79 6.96
N ILE A 85 -1.59 -10.38 7.31
CA ILE A 85 -2.12 -9.04 7.00
C ILE A 85 -1.68 -8.01 8.03
N CYS A 86 -1.86 -8.27 9.32
CA CYS A 86 -1.48 -7.28 10.33
C CYS A 86 0.04 -7.24 10.52
N ILE A 87 0.67 -8.37 10.88
CA ILE A 87 2.11 -8.40 11.18
C ILE A 87 2.96 -8.33 9.92
N GLY A 88 2.60 -9.06 8.86
CA GLY A 88 3.36 -9.11 7.62
C GLY A 88 3.20 -7.87 6.76
N ILE A 89 1.98 -7.58 6.30
CA ILE A 89 1.71 -6.44 5.43
C ILE A 89 1.73 -5.13 6.21
N GLY A 90 0.84 -4.96 7.20
CA GLY A 90 0.68 -3.68 7.89
C GLY A 90 1.91 -3.24 8.68
N VAL A 91 2.44 -4.10 9.55
CA VAL A 91 3.61 -3.80 10.37
C VAL A 91 4.89 -3.91 9.55
N GLY A 92 5.09 -5.01 8.79
CA GLY A 92 6.32 -5.29 8.06
C GLY A 92 6.48 -4.51 6.77
N TYR A 93 5.71 -4.86 5.72
CA TYR A 93 5.89 -4.26 4.40
C TYR A 93 5.56 -2.78 4.39
N HIS A 94 4.43 -2.39 4.95
CA HIS A 94 3.92 -1.04 4.89
C HIS A 94 4.70 -0.09 5.81
N ARG A 95 4.59 -0.28 7.13
CA ARG A 95 5.12 0.70 8.10
C ARG A 95 6.63 0.61 8.31
N LEU A 96 7.25 -0.59 8.16
CA LEU A 96 8.70 -0.75 8.29
C LEU A 96 9.43 -0.56 6.96
N LEU A 97 9.18 -1.44 5.95
CA LEU A 97 9.99 -1.46 4.74
C LEU A 97 9.68 -0.28 3.80
N THR A 98 8.40 0.14 3.69
CA THR A 98 8.02 1.24 2.82
C THR A 98 8.28 2.59 3.46
N HIS A 99 7.64 2.86 4.60
CA HIS A 99 7.57 4.20 5.20
C HIS A 99 8.61 4.47 6.28
N ARG A 100 9.34 3.45 6.72
CA ARG A 100 10.38 3.63 7.75
C ARG A 100 9.85 4.26 9.04
N GLY A 101 8.59 3.98 9.40
CA GLY A 101 7.90 4.53 10.57
C GLY A 101 8.51 4.12 11.92
N TYR A 102 9.38 3.13 11.92
CA TYR A 102 10.16 2.70 13.09
C TYR A 102 11.42 1.93 12.66
N LYS A 103 12.30 1.63 13.61
CA LYS A 103 13.51 0.82 13.37
C LYS A 103 13.51 -0.45 14.21
N THR A 104 14.12 -1.51 13.69
CA THR A 104 14.25 -2.80 14.38
C THR A 104 15.57 -3.50 14.03
N SER A 105 15.79 -4.70 14.59
CA SER A 105 16.91 -5.56 14.22
C SER A 105 16.67 -6.22 12.85
N LYS A 106 17.73 -6.61 12.16
CA LYS A 106 17.61 -7.34 10.88
C LYS A 106 16.86 -8.67 11.02
N ALA A 107 17.05 -9.38 12.13
CA ALA A 107 16.33 -10.63 12.38
C ALA A 107 14.81 -10.42 12.43
N LEU A 108 14.34 -9.39 13.15
CA LEU A 108 12.91 -9.08 13.20
C LEU A 108 12.40 -8.52 11.86
N GLU A 109 13.18 -7.68 11.17
CA GLU A 109 12.84 -7.20 9.81
C GLU A 109 12.61 -8.38 8.85
N TYR A 110 13.48 -9.38 8.86
CA TYR A 110 13.36 -10.57 8.02
C TYR A 110 12.16 -11.44 8.41
N PHE A 111 11.93 -11.63 9.71
CA PHE A 111 10.74 -12.32 10.19
C PHE A 111 9.43 -11.64 9.72
N LEU A 112 9.34 -10.32 9.88
CA LEU A 112 8.20 -9.54 9.42
C LEU A 112 8.05 -9.62 7.89
N ALA A 113 9.15 -9.61 7.15
CA ALA A 113 9.13 -9.75 5.70
C ALA A 113 8.63 -11.14 5.26
N VAL A 114 9.05 -12.21 5.94
CA VAL A 114 8.52 -13.57 5.68
C VAL A 114 7.02 -13.64 5.98
N CYS A 115 6.55 -13.06 7.11
CA CYS A 115 5.13 -12.98 7.41
C CYS A 115 4.35 -12.28 6.28
N GLY A 116 4.91 -11.23 5.67
CA GLY A 116 4.28 -10.51 4.55
C GLY A 116 4.10 -11.38 3.30
N THR A 117 5.05 -12.27 3.00
CA THR A 117 4.92 -13.17 1.83
C THR A 117 3.74 -14.13 1.95
N LEU A 118 3.31 -14.44 3.18
CA LEU A 118 2.17 -15.32 3.41
C LEU A 118 0.84 -14.72 2.90
N ALA A 119 0.76 -13.39 2.72
CA ALA A 119 -0.41 -12.72 2.13
C ALA A 119 -0.57 -12.99 0.63
N LEU A 120 0.50 -13.44 -0.05
CA LEU A 120 0.57 -13.67 -1.50
C LEU A 120 0.33 -12.37 -2.34
N GLU A 121 0.68 -11.24 -1.79
CA GLU A 121 0.62 -9.93 -2.45
C GLU A 121 1.91 -9.57 -3.19
N GLY A 122 2.77 -10.55 -3.44
CA GLY A 122 4.09 -10.40 -4.02
C GLY A 122 5.22 -10.36 -2.97
N GLY A 123 6.45 -10.30 -3.47
CA GLY A 123 7.62 -10.20 -2.61
C GLY A 123 7.84 -8.78 -2.07
N PRO A 124 8.69 -8.61 -1.03
CA PRO A 124 8.88 -7.31 -0.37
C PRO A 124 9.31 -6.19 -1.31
N LEU A 125 10.18 -6.44 -2.29
CA LEU A 125 10.58 -5.40 -3.25
C LEU A 125 9.42 -4.96 -4.14
N TYR A 126 8.68 -5.92 -4.69
CA TYR A 126 7.54 -5.64 -5.56
C TYR A 126 6.49 -4.80 -4.83
N TRP A 127 6.10 -5.23 -3.63
CA TRP A 127 5.10 -4.55 -2.81
C TRP A 127 5.52 -3.11 -2.46
N VAL A 128 6.75 -2.95 -1.96
CA VAL A 128 7.30 -1.64 -1.56
C VAL A 128 7.41 -0.69 -2.74
N VAL A 129 7.86 -1.17 -3.90
CA VAL A 129 7.98 -0.34 -5.10
C VAL A 129 6.61 0.15 -5.57
N ASN A 130 5.62 -0.73 -5.68
CA ASN A 130 4.25 -0.34 -6.04
C ASN A 130 3.69 0.71 -5.08
N HIS A 131 3.85 0.50 -3.78
CA HIS A 131 3.32 1.39 -2.78
C HIS A 131 4.04 2.76 -2.72
N ARG A 132 5.37 2.80 -2.93
CA ARG A 132 6.12 4.07 -3.05
C ARG A 132 5.73 4.85 -4.30
N ILE A 133 5.46 4.16 -5.42
CA ILE A 133 4.95 4.79 -6.64
C ILE A 133 3.55 5.35 -6.40
N HIS A 134 2.66 4.57 -5.77
CA HIS A 134 1.34 5.03 -5.37
C HIS A 134 1.42 6.32 -4.54
N HIS A 135 2.21 6.38 -3.48
CA HIS A 135 2.37 7.60 -2.68
C HIS A 135 2.91 8.80 -3.46
N GLN A 136 3.80 8.55 -4.42
CA GLN A 136 4.34 9.62 -5.27
C GLN A 136 3.30 10.17 -6.24
N LEU A 137 2.45 9.31 -6.79
CA LEU A 137 1.52 9.60 -7.89
C LEU A 137 0.05 9.39 -7.49
N ALA A 138 -0.26 9.32 -6.18
CA ALA A 138 -1.58 8.96 -5.68
C ALA A 138 -2.71 9.68 -6.43
N ASP A 139 -3.59 8.90 -7.02
CA ASP A 139 -4.73 9.32 -7.85
C ASP A 139 -4.38 10.18 -9.08
N GLN A 140 -3.12 10.10 -9.54
CA GLN A 140 -2.64 10.76 -10.77
C GLN A 140 -2.28 9.72 -11.82
N HIS A 141 -2.02 10.20 -13.05
CA HIS A 141 -1.51 9.35 -14.12
C HIS A 141 -0.20 8.67 -13.70
N GLY A 142 -0.16 7.34 -13.80
CA GLY A 142 0.97 6.51 -13.37
C GLY A 142 0.82 5.87 -11.99
N ASP A 143 -0.24 6.19 -11.25
CA ASP A 143 -0.62 5.41 -10.09
C ASP A 143 -1.11 4.02 -10.52
N PRO A 144 -0.52 2.92 -10.00
CA PRO A 144 -0.85 1.56 -10.45
C PRO A 144 -2.31 1.18 -10.24
N HIS A 145 -2.98 1.75 -9.25
CA HIS A 145 -4.32 1.32 -8.82
C HIS A 145 -5.26 2.47 -8.44
N THR A 146 -5.18 3.60 -9.15
CA THR A 146 -6.12 4.70 -8.89
C THR A 146 -7.56 4.35 -9.26
N PRO A 147 -8.55 4.64 -8.39
CA PRO A 147 -9.96 4.50 -8.73
C PRO A 147 -10.45 5.47 -9.81
N ARG A 148 -9.70 6.52 -10.15
CA ARG A 148 -10.02 7.42 -11.27
C ARG A 148 -10.00 6.71 -12.62
N GLU A 149 -9.25 5.58 -12.70
CA GLU A 149 -9.28 4.68 -13.85
C GLU A 149 -10.35 3.58 -13.75
N GLY A 150 -11.16 3.61 -12.70
CA GLY A 150 -12.27 2.72 -12.41
C GLY A 150 -12.12 1.96 -11.10
N GLY A 151 -13.21 1.83 -10.33
CA GLY A 151 -13.20 1.14 -9.03
C GLY A 151 -12.81 -0.34 -9.15
N TRP A 152 -13.25 -1.03 -10.22
CA TRP A 152 -12.81 -2.40 -10.51
C TRP A 152 -11.31 -2.48 -10.83
N TRP A 153 -10.79 -1.52 -11.61
CA TRP A 153 -9.37 -1.43 -11.89
C TRP A 153 -8.59 -1.32 -10.59
N SER A 154 -8.92 -0.37 -9.75
CA SER A 154 -8.25 -0.14 -8.47
C SER A 154 -8.35 -1.33 -7.51
N HIS A 155 -9.49 -2.03 -7.50
CA HIS A 155 -9.69 -3.18 -6.63
C HIS A 155 -8.88 -4.41 -7.07
N ALA A 156 -9.10 -4.89 -8.29
CA ALA A 156 -8.51 -6.15 -8.76
C ALA A 156 -7.95 -6.07 -10.19
N GLY A 157 -8.47 -5.18 -11.03
CA GLY A 157 -8.11 -5.11 -12.44
C GLY A 157 -6.60 -4.90 -12.66
N TRP A 158 -5.97 -4.02 -11.89
CA TRP A 158 -4.54 -3.76 -11.98
C TRP A 158 -3.65 -5.00 -11.75
N VAL A 159 -4.11 -5.95 -10.92
CA VAL A 159 -3.43 -7.23 -10.69
C VAL A 159 -3.67 -8.20 -11.85
N LEU A 160 -4.91 -8.26 -12.35
CA LEU A 160 -5.31 -9.19 -13.41
C LEU A 160 -4.74 -8.82 -14.79
N HIS A 161 -4.53 -7.54 -15.05
CA HIS A 161 -3.92 -7.02 -16.29
C HIS A 161 -2.42 -6.77 -16.13
N GLY A 162 -1.90 -6.73 -14.91
CA GLY A 162 -0.51 -6.43 -14.60
C GLY A 162 0.45 -7.42 -15.24
N ARG A 163 1.45 -6.89 -15.96
CA ARG A 163 2.58 -7.68 -16.47
C ARG A 163 3.64 -7.94 -15.41
N GLY A 164 3.38 -7.48 -14.18
CA GLY A 164 4.36 -7.47 -13.11
C GLY A 164 5.51 -6.49 -13.39
N LEU A 165 6.43 -6.39 -12.43
CA LEU A 165 7.69 -5.65 -12.60
C LEU A 165 8.82 -6.59 -13.06
N ASP A 166 8.47 -7.75 -13.63
CA ASP A 166 9.44 -8.74 -14.09
C ASP A 166 10.34 -8.15 -15.19
N GLY A 167 11.64 -8.26 -14.97
CA GLY A 167 12.66 -7.68 -15.87
C GLY A 167 12.87 -6.16 -15.74
N GLN A 168 12.13 -5.47 -14.86
CA GLN A 168 12.27 -4.02 -14.69
C GLN A 168 13.18 -3.63 -13.52
N THR A 169 14.40 -4.17 -13.50
CA THR A 169 15.43 -3.87 -12.46
C THR A 169 15.63 -2.37 -12.24
N ALA A 170 15.46 -1.56 -13.29
CA ALA A 170 15.56 -0.10 -13.21
C ALA A 170 14.52 0.51 -12.25
N PHE A 171 13.29 -0.05 -12.19
CA PHE A 171 12.26 0.40 -11.25
C PHE A 171 12.62 0.10 -9.80
N PHE A 172 13.08 -1.13 -9.54
CA PHE A 172 13.52 -1.51 -8.20
C PHE A 172 14.69 -0.63 -7.75
N SER A 173 15.65 -0.37 -8.64
CA SER A 173 16.79 0.50 -8.34
C SER A 173 16.39 1.95 -8.07
N LYS A 174 15.34 2.45 -8.75
CA LYS A 174 14.85 3.81 -8.58
C LYS A 174 14.04 3.97 -7.30
N TYR A 175 13.10 3.05 -7.03
CA TYR A 175 12.10 3.23 -5.97
C TYR A 175 12.43 2.47 -4.66
N ALA A 176 13.26 1.44 -4.71
CA ALA A 176 13.69 0.68 -3.54
C ALA A 176 15.19 0.38 -3.51
N PRO A 177 16.09 1.38 -3.75
CA PRO A 177 17.54 1.17 -3.78
C PRO A 177 18.10 0.68 -2.45
N ASP A 178 17.41 0.97 -1.38
CA ASP A 178 17.71 0.55 -0.02
C ASP A 178 17.48 -0.96 0.18
N LEU A 179 16.36 -1.50 -0.32
CA LEU A 179 16.04 -2.93 -0.22
C LEU A 179 16.87 -3.78 -1.18
N MET A 180 17.24 -3.24 -2.35
CA MET A 180 18.08 -3.95 -3.32
C MET A 180 19.49 -4.25 -2.82
N LYS A 181 19.97 -3.56 -1.78
CA LYS A 181 21.25 -3.84 -1.13
C LYS A 181 21.19 -5.05 -0.20
N ASP A 182 19.98 -5.51 0.14
CA ASP A 182 19.76 -6.61 1.06
C ASP A 182 19.52 -7.93 0.31
N ARG A 183 20.50 -8.82 0.37
CA ARG A 183 20.46 -10.10 -0.34
C ARG A 183 19.30 -11.00 0.09
N PHE A 184 18.92 -10.95 1.39
CA PHE A 184 17.81 -11.75 1.89
C PHE A 184 16.48 -11.26 1.34
N LEU A 185 16.24 -9.94 1.35
CA LEU A 185 15.01 -9.35 0.81
C LEU A 185 14.90 -9.57 -0.71
N MET A 186 16.03 -9.51 -1.44
CA MET A 186 16.05 -9.85 -2.87
C MET A 186 15.71 -11.32 -3.12
N MET A 187 16.31 -12.24 -2.36
CA MET A 187 15.99 -13.67 -2.44
C MET A 187 14.53 -13.95 -2.09
N LEU A 188 14.06 -13.37 -0.99
CA LEU A 188 12.66 -13.50 -0.56
C LEU A 188 11.69 -12.92 -1.59
N SER A 189 12.05 -11.84 -2.29
CA SER A 189 11.24 -11.27 -3.37
C SER A 189 11.13 -12.23 -4.56
N LYS A 190 12.21 -12.90 -4.92
CA LYS A 190 12.22 -13.87 -6.02
C LYS A 190 11.42 -15.14 -5.67
N TYR A 191 11.49 -15.60 -4.44
CA TYR A 191 10.89 -16.85 -3.97
C TYR A 191 9.76 -16.63 -2.97
N HIS A 192 9.03 -15.52 -3.09
CA HIS A 192 7.99 -15.10 -2.13
C HIS A 192 6.84 -16.09 -1.94
N TRP A 193 6.61 -16.97 -2.89
CA TRP A 193 5.60 -18.04 -2.82
C TRP A 193 6.03 -19.23 -1.96
N VAL A 194 7.35 -19.43 -1.74
CA VAL A 194 7.89 -20.60 -1.02
C VAL A 194 7.40 -20.68 0.44
N PRO A 195 7.41 -19.60 1.25
CA PRO A 195 6.88 -19.67 2.62
C PRO A 195 5.43 -20.11 2.69
N LEU A 196 4.59 -19.71 1.72
CA LEU A 196 3.19 -20.13 1.66
C LEU A 196 3.06 -21.63 1.32
N VAL A 197 3.88 -22.15 0.42
CA VAL A 197 3.91 -23.60 0.10
C VAL A 197 4.35 -24.41 1.31
N VAL A 198 5.40 -23.98 2.01
CA VAL A 198 5.86 -24.63 3.25
C VAL A 198 4.75 -24.64 4.30
N LEU A 199 4.06 -23.51 4.48
CA LEU A 199 2.91 -23.41 5.37
C LEU A 199 1.77 -24.36 4.95
N ALA A 200 1.46 -24.43 3.65
CA ALA A 200 0.40 -25.33 3.14
C ALA A 200 0.70 -26.80 3.45
N VAL A 201 1.97 -27.23 3.26
CA VAL A 201 2.40 -28.59 3.61
C VAL A 201 2.30 -28.82 5.12
N ALA A 202 2.75 -27.88 5.94
CA ALA A 202 2.64 -27.99 7.39
C ALA A 202 1.18 -28.09 7.87
N LEU A 203 0.28 -27.30 7.30
CA LEU A 203 -1.15 -27.34 7.60
C LEU A 203 -1.79 -28.67 7.15
N LEU A 204 -1.38 -29.19 5.98
CA LEU A 204 -1.86 -30.47 5.48
C LEU A 204 -1.48 -31.62 6.43
N VAL A 205 -0.24 -31.64 6.89
CA VAL A 205 0.27 -32.66 7.84
C VAL A 205 -0.39 -32.53 9.21
N ALA A 206 -0.59 -31.31 9.71
CA ALA A 206 -1.10 -31.07 11.06
C ALA A 206 -2.60 -31.17 11.19
N GLY A 207 -3.39 -30.84 10.15
CA GLY A 207 -4.85 -30.72 10.25
C GLY A 207 -5.60 -31.12 8.98
N GLY A 208 -4.89 -31.68 7.97
CA GLY A 208 -5.47 -32.15 6.72
C GLY A 208 -6.04 -31.03 5.84
N TRP A 209 -6.84 -31.42 4.86
CA TRP A 209 -7.44 -30.50 3.88
C TRP A 209 -8.25 -29.35 4.48
N PRO A 210 -9.03 -29.52 5.57
CA PRO A 210 -9.75 -28.39 6.18
C PRO A 210 -8.83 -27.23 6.56
N TRP A 211 -7.65 -27.53 7.11
CA TRP A 211 -6.70 -26.48 7.50
C TRP A 211 -6.03 -25.82 6.30
N VAL A 212 -5.78 -26.56 5.22
CA VAL A 212 -5.26 -25.98 3.96
C VAL A 212 -6.31 -25.08 3.31
N LEU A 213 -7.55 -25.56 3.20
CA LEU A 213 -8.63 -24.79 2.57
C LEU A 213 -8.89 -23.47 3.31
N TRP A 214 -8.96 -23.51 4.63
CA TRP A 214 -9.18 -22.30 5.44
C TRP A 214 -7.92 -21.46 5.62
N GLY A 215 -6.78 -22.07 5.97
CA GLY A 215 -5.54 -21.37 6.29
C GLY A 215 -4.76 -20.86 5.09
N VAL A 216 -4.99 -21.43 3.90
CA VAL A 216 -4.35 -20.99 2.66
C VAL A 216 -5.38 -20.34 1.74
N PHE A 217 -6.31 -21.11 1.16
CA PHE A 217 -7.19 -20.61 0.10
C PHE A 217 -8.15 -19.53 0.58
N PHE A 218 -8.94 -19.80 1.62
CA PHE A 218 -9.88 -18.81 2.16
C PHE A 218 -9.14 -17.58 2.70
N ARG A 219 -8.14 -17.79 3.55
CA ARG A 219 -7.41 -16.72 4.20
C ARG A 219 -6.68 -15.81 3.20
N VAL A 220 -6.02 -16.37 2.17
CA VAL A 220 -5.34 -15.57 1.12
C VAL A 220 -6.38 -14.79 0.31
N THR A 221 -7.45 -15.44 -0.17
CA THR A 221 -8.51 -14.76 -0.93
C THR A 221 -9.12 -13.62 -0.13
N PHE A 222 -9.49 -13.86 1.13
CA PHE A 222 -10.03 -12.84 2.01
C PHE A 222 -9.03 -11.69 2.25
N GLY A 223 -7.75 -12.01 2.49
CA GLY A 223 -6.69 -11.03 2.70
C GLY A 223 -6.45 -10.15 1.49
N LEU A 224 -6.39 -10.73 0.29
CA LEU A 224 -6.25 -9.99 -0.96
C LEU A 224 -7.38 -8.96 -1.13
N HIS A 225 -8.63 -9.37 -0.96
CA HIS A 225 -9.75 -8.44 -1.06
C HIS A 225 -9.71 -7.37 0.03
N ALA A 226 -9.34 -7.72 1.26
CA ALA A 226 -9.19 -6.75 2.36
C ALA A 226 -8.15 -5.67 2.01
N THR A 227 -6.99 -6.05 1.49
CA THR A 227 -5.95 -5.11 1.04
C THR A 227 -6.38 -4.32 -0.20
N TRP A 228 -7.03 -4.96 -1.17
CA TRP A 228 -7.54 -4.25 -2.35
C TRP A 228 -8.65 -3.25 -2.02
N PHE A 229 -9.39 -3.43 -0.95
CA PHE A 229 -10.30 -2.38 -0.43
C PHE A 229 -9.55 -1.16 0.10
N VAL A 230 -8.32 -1.32 0.58
CA VAL A 230 -7.48 -0.16 0.90
C VAL A 230 -7.18 0.65 -0.37
N ASN A 231 -6.89 0.00 -1.50
CA ASN A 231 -6.61 0.70 -2.75
C ASN A 231 -7.86 1.33 -3.37
N SER A 232 -9.01 0.65 -3.31
CA SER A 232 -10.26 1.07 -3.97
C SER A 232 -11.18 1.85 -3.03
N ALA A 233 -11.75 1.19 -2.03
CA ALA A 233 -12.80 1.75 -1.18
C ALA A 233 -12.34 2.99 -0.41
N THR A 234 -11.09 3.00 0.09
CA THR A 234 -10.55 4.15 0.85
C THR A 234 -10.12 5.33 -0.02
N HIS A 235 -10.17 5.22 -1.35
CA HIS A 235 -10.04 6.34 -2.27
C HIS A 235 -11.39 6.77 -2.89
N MET A 236 -12.46 6.01 -2.63
CA MET A 236 -13.81 6.30 -3.16
C MET A 236 -14.77 6.77 -2.06
N TRP A 237 -14.72 6.16 -0.87
CA TRP A 237 -15.70 6.34 0.21
C TRP A 237 -15.05 6.57 1.56
N GLY A 238 -15.76 7.26 2.44
CA GLY A 238 -15.33 7.52 3.82
C GLY A 238 -15.12 9.00 4.12
N SER A 239 -14.59 9.29 5.30
CA SER A 239 -14.33 10.65 5.77
C SER A 239 -12.92 11.14 5.39
N ARG A 240 -12.76 12.45 5.26
CA ARG A 240 -11.45 13.10 5.10
C ARG A 240 -11.18 13.98 6.30
N ARG A 241 -10.15 13.68 7.05
CA ARG A 241 -9.66 14.52 8.15
C ARG A 241 -8.70 15.58 7.65
N PHE A 242 -7.86 15.21 6.69
CA PHE A 242 -6.81 16.08 6.15
C PHE A 242 -7.06 16.39 4.67
N ALA A 243 -6.75 17.61 4.27
CA ALA A 243 -6.76 18.02 2.86
C ALA A 243 -5.49 17.52 2.16
N THR A 244 -5.49 16.24 1.76
CA THR A 244 -4.44 15.64 0.94
C THR A 244 -4.62 15.97 -0.54
N ARG A 245 -3.57 15.77 -1.35
CA ARG A 245 -3.62 16.00 -2.82
C ARG A 245 -4.40 14.94 -3.57
N ASP A 246 -4.57 13.78 -2.94
CA ASP A 246 -5.23 12.58 -3.42
C ASP A 246 -6.66 12.47 -2.90
N ASP A 247 -7.36 11.40 -3.29
CA ASP A 247 -8.74 11.13 -2.90
C ASP A 247 -8.85 10.25 -1.64
N SER A 248 -7.74 10.00 -0.94
CA SER A 248 -7.70 9.14 0.25
C SER A 248 -8.70 9.53 1.33
N ARG A 249 -9.30 8.53 1.96
CA ARG A 249 -10.36 8.66 2.98
C ARG A 249 -10.16 7.68 4.11
N ASN A 250 -10.70 7.98 5.28
CA ASN A 250 -10.77 7.10 6.42
C ASN A 250 -12.05 6.27 6.35
N LEU A 251 -11.91 4.94 6.36
CA LEU A 251 -13.02 4.00 6.23
C LEU A 251 -12.90 2.90 7.29
N TRP A 252 -13.73 2.98 8.32
CA TRP A 252 -13.63 2.19 9.54
C TRP A 252 -13.70 0.68 9.32
N TRP A 253 -14.59 0.21 8.43
CA TRP A 253 -14.73 -1.23 8.19
C TRP A 253 -13.52 -1.82 7.44
N VAL A 254 -12.88 -1.04 6.55
CA VAL A 254 -11.61 -1.44 5.93
C VAL A 254 -10.51 -1.47 7.00
N ALA A 255 -10.51 -0.51 7.94
CA ALA A 255 -9.55 -0.52 9.04
C ALA A 255 -9.69 -1.77 9.91
N LEU A 256 -10.91 -2.25 10.17
CA LEU A 256 -11.13 -3.53 10.87
C LEU A 256 -10.61 -4.72 10.09
N LEU A 257 -10.86 -4.76 8.77
CA LEU A 257 -10.41 -5.84 7.88
C LEU A 257 -8.89 -5.88 7.65
N THR A 258 -8.16 -4.82 7.98
CA THR A 258 -6.72 -4.69 7.69
C THR A 258 -5.88 -4.31 8.90
N GLY A 259 -6.49 -4.34 10.10
CA GLY A 259 -5.81 -4.00 11.34
C GLY A 259 -5.42 -2.52 11.46
N GLY A 260 -6.03 -1.62 10.67
CA GLY A 260 -5.82 -0.18 10.78
C GLY A 260 -5.47 0.54 9.48
N GLU A 261 -5.24 -0.17 8.36
CA GLU A 261 -4.84 0.47 7.09
C GLU A 261 -5.98 1.28 6.44
N GLY A 262 -7.25 1.04 6.85
CA GLY A 262 -8.39 1.84 6.41
C GLY A 262 -8.45 3.27 6.97
N TRP A 263 -7.57 3.66 7.91
CA TRP A 263 -7.35 5.06 8.30
C TRP A 263 -6.46 5.76 7.29
N HIS A 264 -6.84 5.69 6.03
CA HIS A 264 -5.98 5.90 4.87
C HIS A 264 -5.71 7.39 4.58
N ASN A 265 -6.68 8.27 4.82
CA ASN A 265 -6.44 9.72 4.72
C ASN A 265 -5.48 10.21 5.82
N ASN A 266 -5.56 9.67 7.04
CA ASN A 266 -4.60 9.96 8.08
C ASN A 266 -3.19 9.53 7.66
N HIS A 267 -3.08 8.33 7.05
CA HIS A 267 -1.85 7.77 6.54
C HIS A 267 -1.26 8.62 5.40
N HIS A 268 -2.05 8.98 4.39
CA HIS A 268 -1.59 9.83 3.28
C HIS A 268 -1.14 11.22 3.71
N ALA A 269 -1.77 11.78 4.76
CA ALA A 269 -1.34 13.04 5.36
C ALA A 269 -0.03 12.91 6.17
N HIS A 270 0.23 11.72 6.74
CA HIS A 270 1.37 11.47 7.63
C HIS A 270 2.04 10.12 7.33
N PRO A 271 2.62 9.91 6.13
CA PRO A 271 3.05 8.59 5.67
C PRO A 271 4.13 7.94 6.53
N VAL A 272 4.99 8.72 7.18
CA VAL A 272 6.05 8.22 8.09
C VAL A 272 5.50 7.83 9.46
N SER A 273 4.26 8.19 9.79
CA SER A 273 3.67 7.83 11.08
C SER A 273 3.43 6.33 11.17
N ALA A 274 3.97 5.69 12.21
CA ALA A 274 3.69 4.29 12.52
C ALA A 274 2.26 4.10 13.07
N ARG A 275 1.55 5.18 13.42
CA ARG A 275 0.17 5.20 13.88
C ARG A 275 -0.71 5.85 12.82
N HIS A 276 -1.70 5.12 12.32
CA HIS A 276 -2.67 5.61 11.36
C HIS A 276 -3.99 6.01 12.02
N GLY A 277 -4.43 5.28 13.05
CA GLY A 277 -5.58 5.65 13.86
C GLY A 277 -5.23 6.80 14.81
N LEU A 278 -5.53 8.04 14.42
CA LEU A 278 -5.10 9.24 15.16
C LEU A 278 -6.11 9.67 16.22
N ALA A 279 -7.42 9.37 16.07
CA ALA A 279 -8.43 9.57 17.12
C ALA A 279 -8.49 8.37 18.08
N TRP A 280 -9.04 8.61 19.27
CA TRP A 280 -9.16 7.56 20.30
C TRP A 280 -10.03 6.37 19.87
N TYR A 281 -11.03 6.59 19.01
CA TYR A 281 -11.94 5.58 18.45
C TYR A 281 -11.44 4.92 17.18
N GLU A 282 -10.35 5.40 16.60
CA GLU A 282 -9.73 4.84 15.41
C GLU A 282 -8.83 3.67 15.79
N LEU A 283 -9.43 2.47 15.84
CA LEU A 283 -8.70 1.25 16.18
C LEU A 283 -7.60 0.96 15.16
N ASP A 284 -6.36 0.89 15.63
CA ASP A 284 -5.17 0.60 14.82
C ASP A 284 -4.35 -0.52 15.47
N VAL A 285 -4.75 -1.77 15.18
CA VAL A 285 -4.15 -2.99 15.73
C VAL A 285 -2.67 -3.09 15.32
N ASN A 286 -2.34 -2.70 14.09
CA ASN A 286 -0.97 -2.71 13.59
C ASN A 286 -0.06 -1.80 14.42
N TYR A 287 -0.55 -0.60 14.78
CA TYR A 287 0.18 0.29 15.67
C TYR A 287 0.32 -0.30 17.09
N TYR A 288 -0.72 -0.92 17.61
CA TYR A 288 -0.62 -1.53 18.94
C TYR A 288 0.42 -2.65 18.97
N CYS A 289 0.57 -3.42 17.89
CA CYS A 289 1.66 -4.40 17.76
C CYS A 289 3.03 -3.71 17.78
N ILE A 290 3.22 -2.62 17.02
CA ILE A 290 4.48 -1.84 17.00
C ILE A 290 4.75 -1.26 18.39
N TRP A 291 3.75 -0.69 19.03
CA TRP A 291 3.86 -0.14 20.39
C TRP A 291 4.27 -1.21 21.42
N ALA A 292 3.64 -2.38 21.37
CA ALA A 292 3.97 -3.50 22.26
C ALA A 292 5.40 -3.99 22.04
N MET A 293 5.82 -4.15 20.78
CA MET A 293 7.22 -4.47 20.45
C MET A 293 8.19 -3.37 20.93
N GLY A 294 7.78 -2.11 20.93
CA GLY A 294 8.55 -1.00 21.50
C GLY A 294 8.73 -1.14 23.02
N LYS A 295 7.67 -1.51 23.73
CA LYS A 295 7.74 -1.78 25.18
C LYS A 295 8.65 -2.97 25.53
N LEU A 296 8.73 -3.95 24.64
CA LEU A 296 9.63 -5.10 24.76
C LEU A 296 11.06 -4.83 24.28
N GLY A 297 11.37 -3.60 23.84
CA GLY A 297 12.70 -3.23 23.32
C GLY A 297 13.07 -3.82 21.95
N LEU A 298 12.10 -4.45 21.25
CA LEU A 298 12.29 -5.07 19.94
C LEU A 298 12.32 -4.04 18.79
N VAL A 299 11.63 -2.91 18.97
CA VAL A 299 11.62 -1.80 18.03
C VAL A 299 11.95 -0.47 18.72
N ARG A 300 12.48 0.47 17.95
CA ARG A 300 12.92 1.79 18.43
C ARG A 300 12.61 2.88 17.42
N GLN A 301 12.71 4.14 17.83
CA GLN A 301 12.49 5.31 16.99
C GLN A 301 11.13 5.26 16.28
N ILE A 302 10.07 4.99 17.05
CA ILE A 302 8.70 4.93 16.53
C ILE A 302 8.24 6.36 16.24
N SER A 303 8.01 6.65 14.96
CA SER A 303 7.48 7.94 14.49
C SER A 303 5.96 7.94 14.65
N VAL A 304 5.43 8.99 15.30
CA VAL A 304 3.97 9.18 15.42
C VAL A 304 3.65 10.64 15.04
N ALA A 305 2.61 10.81 14.24
CA ALA A 305 2.15 12.14 13.85
C ALA A 305 1.78 12.99 15.08
N LYS A 306 2.29 14.22 15.12
CA LYS A 306 1.91 15.21 16.13
C LYS A 306 0.77 16.05 15.57
N LEU A 307 -0.44 15.84 16.09
CA LEU A 307 -1.59 16.67 15.72
C LEU A 307 -1.47 18.04 16.42
N ARG A 308 -1.83 19.10 15.70
CA ARG A 308 -1.99 20.41 16.33
C ARG A 308 -3.25 20.36 17.20
N PRO A 309 -3.29 21.05 18.35
CA PRO A 309 -4.51 21.20 19.11
C PRO A 309 -5.63 21.76 18.22
N GLY A 310 -6.76 21.05 18.11
CA GLY A 310 -7.92 21.44 17.29
C GLY A 310 -7.95 20.89 15.84
N ALA A 311 -7.03 19.99 15.47
CA ALA A 311 -7.06 19.31 14.16
C ALA A 311 -7.80 17.95 14.27
#